data_16a21eb4572a5e118c9676af32c4928f
#
_entry.id   16a21eb4572a5e118c9676af32c4928f
#
_cell.length_a   1.000
_cell.length_b   1.000
_cell.length_c   1.000
_cell.angle_alpha   90.00
_cell.angle_beta   90.00
_cell.angle_gamma   90.00
#
_symmetry.space_group_name_H-M   'P 1'
#
loop_
_entity.id
_entity.type
_entity.pdbx_description
1 polymer ?
#
loop_
_entity_poly.entity_id
_entity_poly.type
_entity_poly.pdbx_seq_one_letter_code
_entity_poly.pdbx_strand_id
1 'polypeptide(L)'
;MSIKLIAADMDGTLLSSRKQLPKGFFPLVRTLKKIGVRFAPASGRQYYNLYEQFGEIADELMYISENGGMVCDGREIVSFEAMPQQLVCAAVELARGLPNVDAIASMRDGAAYEDDDPVFVENMAMYYARRKKVSDLLEAVQQEPVCKVALFCKNAAETNVLPYYRQMFDDKLQVALSGADWVDLMRLGLSKGVAVGVMCDNLHITPAQCMAFGDYLNDVELLRSVGESYAMANAHERLKKVAKHVCPSNDEDGVCRTIRNVLAVE
;
A
#
# COMPACT_ATOMS: atom_id res chain seq x y z
N MET A 1 9.49 23.62 12.14
CA MET A 1 9.37 23.30 10.69
C MET A 1 7.91 23.15 10.34
N SER A 2 7.46 23.61 9.18
CA SER A 2 6.05 23.49 8.79
C SER A 2 5.85 22.16 8.05
N ILE A 3 4.99 21.28 8.55
CA ILE A 3 4.59 20.04 7.87
C ILE A 3 3.85 20.37 6.58
N LYS A 4 4.13 19.64 5.51
CA LYS A 4 3.54 19.79 4.16
C LYS A 4 2.91 18.50 3.63
N LEU A 5 3.37 17.34 4.11
CA LEU A 5 2.85 16.04 3.73
C LEU A 5 2.64 15.19 4.99
N ILE A 6 1.51 14.50 5.06
CA ILE A 6 1.21 13.51 6.10
C ILE A 6 0.91 12.19 5.39
N ALA A 7 1.68 11.15 5.67
CA ALA A 7 1.44 9.80 5.19
C ALA A 7 0.98 8.90 6.36
N ALA A 8 -0.06 8.11 6.15
CA ALA A 8 -0.53 7.18 7.18
C ALA A 8 -0.83 5.81 6.58
N ASP A 9 -0.33 4.75 7.22
CA ASP A 9 -0.81 3.41 6.93
C ASP A 9 -2.31 3.30 7.19
N MET A 10 -2.94 2.29 6.59
CA MET A 10 -4.37 2.09 6.66
C MET A 10 -4.78 1.16 7.80
N ASP A 11 -4.40 -0.10 7.72
CA ASP A 11 -4.91 -1.16 8.59
C ASP A 11 -4.15 -1.20 9.92
N GLY A 12 -4.84 -0.92 11.05
CA GLY A 12 -4.20 -0.80 12.36
C GLY A 12 -3.62 0.59 12.65
N THR A 13 -3.69 1.50 11.69
CA THR A 13 -3.20 2.88 11.79
C THR A 13 -4.33 3.90 11.60
N LEU A 14 -4.73 4.18 10.36
CA LEU A 14 -5.82 5.13 10.08
C LEU A 14 -7.19 4.51 10.33
N LEU A 15 -7.37 3.24 9.96
CA LEU A 15 -8.61 2.52 10.16
C LEU A 15 -8.68 1.92 11.56
N SER A 16 -9.84 2.03 12.19
CA SER A 16 -10.15 1.32 13.44
C SER A 16 -10.08 -0.21 13.26
N SER A 17 -10.11 -0.96 14.37
CA SER A 17 -10.23 -2.43 14.36
C SER A 17 -11.46 -2.93 13.61
N ARG A 18 -12.49 -2.08 13.44
CA ARG A 18 -13.71 -2.33 12.66
C ARG A 18 -13.58 -1.92 11.19
N LYS A 19 -12.37 -1.59 10.70
CA LYS A 19 -12.08 -1.13 9.34
C LYS A 19 -12.83 0.14 8.92
N GLN A 20 -13.11 1.02 9.88
CA GLN A 20 -13.80 2.29 9.66
C GLN A 20 -12.83 3.47 9.77
N LEU A 21 -13.02 4.48 8.92
CA LEU A 21 -12.33 5.76 9.03
C LEU A 21 -12.76 6.51 10.30
N PRO A 22 -11.86 7.29 10.93
CA PRO A 22 -12.21 8.12 12.07
C PRO A 22 -13.34 9.10 11.76
N LYS A 23 -14.23 9.31 12.72
CA LYS A 23 -15.25 10.36 12.60
C LYS A 23 -14.55 11.72 12.49
N GLY A 24 -14.94 12.52 11.49
CA GLY A 24 -14.33 13.83 11.25
C GLY A 24 -13.01 13.79 10.46
N PHE A 25 -12.62 12.64 9.89
CA PHE A 25 -11.45 12.55 9.03
C PHE A 25 -11.57 13.42 7.77
N PHE A 26 -12.70 13.37 7.07
CA PHE A 26 -12.92 14.19 5.86
C PHE A 26 -12.85 15.70 6.12
N PRO A 27 -13.52 16.24 7.15
CA PRO A 27 -13.31 17.64 7.55
C PRO A 27 -11.86 17.98 7.87
N LEU A 28 -11.13 17.10 8.56
CA LEU A 28 -9.72 17.30 8.86
C LEU A 28 -8.88 17.39 7.59
N VAL A 29 -9.06 16.49 6.62
CA VAL A 29 -8.34 16.54 5.32
C VAL A 29 -8.60 17.87 4.60
N ARG A 30 -9.85 18.33 4.56
CA ARG A 30 -10.19 19.65 3.98
C ARG A 30 -9.53 20.81 4.72
N THR A 31 -9.41 20.72 6.06
CA THR A 31 -8.67 21.72 6.85
C THR A 31 -7.19 21.70 6.52
N LEU A 32 -6.58 20.50 6.44
CA LEU A 32 -5.17 20.34 6.06
C LEU A 32 -4.88 20.96 4.69
N LYS A 33 -5.74 20.69 3.71
CA LYS A 33 -5.61 21.25 2.35
C LYS A 33 -5.62 22.78 2.36
N LYS A 34 -6.52 23.42 3.16
CA LYS A 34 -6.59 24.89 3.28
C LYS A 34 -5.30 25.52 3.83
N ILE A 35 -4.56 24.79 4.68
CA ILE A 35 -3.28 25.27 5.23
C ILE A 35 -2.05 24.78 4.43
N GLY A 36 -2.30 24.18 3.23
CA GLY A 36 -1.26 23.71 2.33
C GLY A 36 -0.56 22.43 2.78
N VAL A 37 -1.27 21.56 3.51
CA VAL A 37 -0.79 20.23 3.91
C VAL A 37 -1.54 19.17 3.12
N ARG A 38 -0.80 18.25 2.47
CA ARG A 38 -1.36 17.10 1.75
C ARG A 38 -1.44 15.89 2.67
N PHE A 39 -2.45 15.03 2.46
CA PHE A 39 -2.58 13.76 3.15
C PHE A 39 -2.47 12.61 2.14
N ALA A 40 -1.77 11.54 2.53
CA ALA A 40 -1.54 10.36 1.71
C ALA A 40 -1.80 9.07 2.52
N PRO A 41 -2.89 8.32 2.27
CA PRO A 41 -2.97 6.94 2.72
C PRO A 41 -1.88 6.11 2.04
N ALA A 42 -1.23 5.23 2.82
CA ALA A 42 -0.12 4.39 2.40
C ALA A 42 -0.43 2.90 2.66
N SER A 43 -0.62 2.10 1.63
CA SER A 43 -1.09 0.71 1.77
C SER A 43 -0.50 -0.24 0.72
N GLY A 44 -0.55 -1.55 1.02
CA GLY A 44 -0.34 -2.61 0.02
C GLY A 44 -1.54 -2.84 -0.90
N ARG A 45 -2.69 -2.18 -0.62
CA ARG A 45 -3.92 -2.30 -1.42
C ARG A 45 -3.76 -1.65 -2.79
N GLN A 46 -4.59 -2.10 -3.74
CA GLN A 46 -4.70 -1.47 -5.06
C GLN A 46 -5.14 -0.01 -4.94
N TYR A 47 -4.59 0.86 -5.80
CA TYR A 47 -4.95 2.28 -5.85
C TYR A 47 -6.47 2.50 -5.96
N TYR A 48 -7.13 1.81 -6.86
CA TYR A 48 -8.59 1.98 -7.07
C TYR A 48 -9.41 1.56 -5.85
N ASN A 49 -8.97 0.56 -5.09
CA ASN A 49 -9.59 0.18 -3.83
C ASN A 49 -9.45 1.28 -2.77
N LEU A 50 -8.25 1.89 -2.66
CA LEU A 50 -8.04 3.05 -1.78
C LEU A 50 -8.86 4.25 -2.23
N TYR A 51 -8.83 4.57 -3.52
CA TYR A 51 -9.55 5.72 -4.08
C TYR A 51 -11.06 5.65 -3.78
N GLU A 52 -11.69 4.50 -4.01
CA GLU A 52 -13.12 4.30 -3.72
C GLU A 52 -13.45 4.45 -2.22
N GLN A 53 -12.54 4.03 -1.33
CA GLN A 53 -12.73 4.12 0.12
C GLN A 53 -12.86 5.57 0.62
N PHE A 54 -12.23 6.53 -0.05
CA PHE A 54 -12.25 7.94 0.36
C PHE A 54 -13.38 8.76 -0.30
N GLY A 55 -14.12 8.19 -1.24
CA GLY A 55 -15.33 8.76 -1.81
C GLY A 55 -15.20 10.24 -2.23
N GLU A 56 -15.94 11.11 -1.57
CA GLU A 56 -16.04 12.54 -1.94
C GLU A 56 -14.75 13.36 -1.78
N ILE A 57 -13.76 12.87 -1.03
CA ILE A 57 -12.46 13.53 -0.85
C ILE A 57 -11.33 12.86 -1.63
N ALA A 58 -11.64 11.82 -2.43
CA ALA A 58 -10.63 11.01 -3.10
C ALA A 58 -9.70 11.85 -4.00
N ASP A 59 -10.24 12.85 -4.72
CA ASP A 59 -9.44 13.76 -5.57
C ASP A 59 -8.59 14.77 -4.76
N GLU A 60 -8.76 14.83 -3.44
CA GLU A 60 -8.04 15.76 -2.57
C GLU A 60 -6.79 15.13 -1.94
N LEU A 61 -6.65 13.82 -2.06
CA LEU A 61 -5.58 13.02 -1.45
C LEU A 61 -4.45 12.72 -2.44
N MET A 62 -3.27 12.46 -1.92
CA MET A 62 -2.26 11.66 -2.59
C MET A 62 -2.39 10.20 -2.15
N TYR A 63 -1.77 9.25 -2.88
CA TYR A 63 -1.87 7.83 -2.56
C TYR A 63 -0.54 7.14 -2.70
N ILE A 64 -0.17 6.34 -1.70
CA ILE A 64 0.86 5.31 -1.80
C ILE A 64 0.15 3.97 -1.82
N SER A 65 0.09 3.34 -2.97
CA SER A 65 -0.56 2.05 -3.18
C SER A 65 0.43 0.97 -3.60
N GLU A 66 0.03 -0.28 -3.57
CA GLU A 66 0.86 -1.43 -3.92
C GLU A 66 2.22 -1.41 -3.18
N ASN A 67 2.20 -1.04 -1.86
CA ASN A 67 3.41 -0.86 -1.04
C ASN A 67 4.45 0.13 -1.62
N GLY A 68 4.03 1.09 -2.41
CA GLY A 68 4.90 2.06 -3.09
C GLY A 68 5.12 1.77 -4.57
N GLY A 69 4.55 0.70 -5.10
CA GLY A 69 4.58 0.38 -6.53
C GLY A 69 3.83 1.39 -7.41
N MET A 70 2.87 2.12 -6.83
CA MET A 70 2.13 3.18 -7.50
C MET A 70 1.91 4.36 -6.56
N VAL A 71 2.27 5.55 -7.01
CA VAL A 71 2.04 6.84 -6.33
C VAL A 71 1.12 7.70 -7.19
N CYS A 72 0.04 8.22 -6.59
CA CYS A 72 -0.90 9.09 -7.29
C CYS A 72 -1.13 10.40 -6.55
N ASP A 73 -1.47 11.47 -7.28
CA ASP A 73 -2.03 12.71 -6.78
C ASP A 73 -3.46 12.86 -7.32
N GLY A 74 -4.47 12.66 -6.47
CA GLY A 74 -5.82 12.45 -6.93
C GLY A 74 -5.87 11.31 -7.96
N ARG A 75 -6.26 11.62 -9.19
CA ARG A 75 -6.33 10.66 -10.32
C ARG A 75 -5.07 10.60 -11.17
N GLU A 76 -4.14 11.49 -10.97
CA GLU A 76 -2.89 11.53 -11.72
C GLU A 76 -1.90 10.51 -11.15
N ILE A 77 -1.36 9.64 -12.02
CA ILE A 77 -0.28 8.73 -11.65
C ILE A 77 1.05 9.48 -11.69
N VAL A 78 1.61 9.74 -10.52
CA VAL A 78 2.91 10.42 -10.35
C VAL A 78 4.08 9.46 -10.60
N SER A 79 3.97 8.21 -10.12
CA SER A 79 4.96 7.16 -10.35
C SER A 79 4.29 5.79 -10.45
N PHE A 80 4.86 4.95 -11.33
CA PHE A 80 4.47 3.55 -11.48
C PHE A 80 5.74 2.71 -11.65
N GLU A 81 6.06 1.92 -10.65
CA GLU A 81 7.30 1.15 -10.54
C GLU A 81 7.14 -0.27 -11.10
N ALA A 82 7.25 -0.38 -12.42
CA ALA A 82 7.10 -1.66 -13.09
C ALA A 82 8.21 -2.66 -12.73
N MET A 83 7.82 -3.91 -12.57
CA MET A 83 8.74 -5.05 -12.47
C MET A 83 9.35 -5.36 -13.84
N PRO A 84 10.54 -5.96 -13.91
CA PRO A 84 11.07 -6.50 -15.17
C PRO A 84 10.11 -7.53 -15.77
N GLN A 85 9.67 -7.32 -17.02
CA GLN A 85 8.66 -8.14 -17.69
C GLN A 85 8.97 -9.64 -17.66
N GLN A 86 10.25 -10.02 -17.86
CA GLN A 86 10.67 -11.42 -17.83
C GLN A 86 10.42 -12.07 -16.45
N LEU A 87 10.59 -11.32 -15.36
CA LEU A 87 10.33 -11.81 -14.01
C LEU A 87 8.83 -11.91 -13.73
N VAL A 88 8.02 -11.00 -14.28
CA VAL A 88 6.56 -11.08 -14.19
C VAL A 88 6.07 -12.34 -14.91
N CYS A 89 6.52 -12.58 -16.15
CA CYS A 89 6.17 -13.78 -16.90
C CYS A 89 6.55 -15.06 -16.14
N ALA A 90 7.79 -15.13 -15.64
CA ALA A 90 8.25 -16.28 -14.87
C ALA A 90 7.44 -16.50 -13.59
N ALA A 91 6.99 -15.42 -12.93
CA ALA A 91 6.13 -15.51 -11.75
C ALA A 91 4.74 -16.07 -12.07
N VAL A 92 4.14 -15.66 -13.18
CA VAL A 92 2.85 -16.18 -13.66
C VAL A 92 2.98 -17.65 -14.08
N GLU A 93 4.03 -18.00 -14.83
CA GLU A 93 4.29 -19.39 -15.25
C GLU A 93 4.48 -20.31 -14.03
N LEU A 94 5.20 -19.85 -13.00
CA LEU A 94 5.37 -20.63 -11.78
C LEU A 94 4.03 -20.85 -11.05
N ALA A 95 3.16 -19.84 -11.01
CA ALA A 95 1.83 -19.97 -10.41
C ALA A 95 1.01 -21.07 -11.08
N ARG A 96 1.00 -21.11 -12.41
CA ARG A 96 0.31 -22.16 -13.21
C ARG A 96 0.85 -23.58 -12.94
N GLY A 97 2.11 -23.69 -12.50
CA GLY A 97 2.75 -24.95 -12.15
C GLY A 97 2.47 -25.44 -10.73
N LEU A 98 1.91 -24.61 -9.87
CA LEU A 98 1.64 -24.93 -8.47
C LEU A 98 0.14 -25.26 -8.25
N PRO A 99 -0.19 -26.29 -7.46
CA PRO A 99 -1.58 -26.66 -7.21
C PRO A 99 -2.26 -25.63 -6.31
N ASN A 100 -3.49 -25.25 -6.67
CA ASN A 100 -4.35 -24.30 -5.93
C ASN A 100 -3.68 -22.93 -5.69
N VAL A 101 -2.91 -22.45 -6.68
CA VAL A 101 -2.30 -21.14 -6.66
C VAL A 101 -2.84 -20.32 -7.82
N ASP A 102 -3.51 -19.21 -7.50
CA ASP A 102 -4.03 -18.27 -8.47
C ASP A 102 -3.19 -16.99 -8.46
N ALA A 103 -3.12 -16.32 -9.60
CA ALA A 103 -2.34 -15.09 -9.76
C ALA A 103 -3.21 -13.92 -10.20
N ILE A 104 -2.89 -12.73 -9.67
CA ILE A 104 -3.41 -11.45 -10.13
C ILE A 104 -2.26 -10.47 -10.35
N ALA A 105 -2.25 -9.78 -11.48
CA ALA A 105 -1.23 -8.79 -11.84
C ALA A 105 -1.79 -7.37 -11.74
N SER A 106 -1.16 -6.53 -10.91
CA SER A 106 -1.50 -5.11 -10.77
C SER A 106 -0.83 -4.30 -11.87
N MET A 107 -1.63 -3.70 -12.71
CA MET A 107 -1.26 -2.86 -13.85
C MET A 107 -1.64 -1.41 -13.60
N ARG A 108 -1.27 -0.51 -14.52
CA ARG A 108 -1.55 0.92 -14.39
C ARG A 108 -3.05 1.24 -14.27
N ASP A 109 -3.88 0.58 -15.07
CA ASP A 109 -5.32 0.86 -15.17
C ASP A 109 -6.21 -0.17 -14.46
N GLY A 110 -5.66 -0.94 -13.55
CA GLY A 110 -6.38 -1.96 -12.80
C GLY A 110 -5.56 -3.22 -12.60
N ALA A 111 -6.21 -4.35 -12.40
CA ALA A 111 -5.56 -5.64 -12.27
C ALA A 111 -6.13 -6.65 -13.28
N ALA A 112 -5.30 -7.61 -13.70
CA ALA A 112 -5.71 -8.71 -14.57
C ALA A 112 -5.55 -10.05 -13.85
N TYR A 113 -6.48 -10.98 -14.11
CA TYR A 113 -6.47 -12.35 -13.58
C TYR A 113 -7.13 -13.29 -14.59
N GLU A 114 -6.87 -14.61 -14.50
CA GLU A 114 -7.39 -15.57 -15.46
C GLU A 114 -8.31 -16.66 -14.88
N ASP A 115 -8.15 -17.00 -13.60
CA ASP A 115 -8.86 -18.09 -12.96
C ASP A 115 -10.26 -17.72 -12.49
N ASP A 116 -11.17 -18.70 -12.48
CA ASP A 116 -12.57 -18.58 -12.01
C ASP A 116 -12.84 -19.26 -10.67
N ASP A 117 -11.81 -19.74 -9.96
CA ASP A 117 -12.06 -20.34 -8.65
C ASP A 117 -12.89 -19.39 -7.77
N PRO A 118 -14.08 -19.80 -7.29
CA PRO A 118 -14.97 -18.90 -6.55
C PRO A 118 -14.34 -18.36 -5.27
N VAL A 119 -13.46 -19.13 -4.61
CA VAL A 119 -12.79 -18.72 -3.37
C VAL A 119 -11.75 -17.65 -3.68
N PHE A 120 -10.99 -17.81 -4.76
CA PHE A 120 -10.07 -16.79 -5.24
C PHE A 120 -10.79 -15.49 -5.63
N VAL A 121 -11.84 -15.60 -6.46
CA VAL A 121 -12.60 -14.43 -6.96
C VAL A 121 -13.24 -13.66 -5.81
N GLU A 122 -13.81 -14.33 -4.80
CA GLU A 122 -14.37 -13.68 -3.60
C GLU A 122 -13.30 -12.96 -2.79
N ASN A 123 -12.15 -13.61 -2.52
CA ASN A 123 -11.06 -13.01 -1.76
C ASN A 123 -10.42 -11.85 -2.52
N MET A 124 -10.15 -12.01 -3.82
CA MET A 124 -9.60 -10.95 -4.67
C MET A 124 -10.51 -9.70 -4.68
N ALA A 125 -11.83 -9.88 -4.70
CA ALA A 125 -12.79 -8.78 -4.74
C ALA A 125 -12.67 -7.81 -3.54
N MET A 126 -12.16 -8.27 -2.40
CA MET A 126 -11.95 -7.44 -1.21
C MET A 126 -10.79 -6.43 -1.38
N TYR A 127 -9.80 -6.75 -2.22
CA TYR A 127 -8.57 -5.97 -2.34
C TYR A 127 -8.42 -5.26 -3.68
N TYR A 128 -9.10 -5.74 -4.73
CA TYR A 128 -8.98 -5.25 -6.11
C TYR A 128 -10.33 -4.74 -6.61
N ALA A 129 -10.58 -3.46 -6.45
CA ALA A 129 -11.82 -2.81 -6.88
C ALA A 129 -11.93 -2.77 -8.43
N ARG A 130 -10.83 -2.40 -9.10
CA ARG A 130 -10.75 -2.36 -10.55
C ARG A 130 -9.93 -3.53 -11.09
N ARG A 131 -10.62 -4.51 -11.63
CA ARG A 131 -10.03 -5.75 -12.14
C ARG A 131 -10.75 -6.24 -13.39
N LYS A 132 -10.02 -6.94 -14.26
CA LYS A 132 -10.57 -7.58 -15.45
C LYS A 132 -10.14 -9.06 -15.52
N LYS A 133 -11.06 -9.94 -15.88
CA LYS A 133 -10.70 -11.30 -16.28
C LYS A 133 -10.15 -11.28 -17.68
N VAL A 134 -9.08 -12.02 -17.92
CA VAL A 134 -8.44 -12.23 -19.22
C VAL A 134 -8.45 -13.70 -19.58
N SER A 135 -8.32 -14.03 -20.86
CA SER A 135 -8.22 -15.42 -21.34
C SER A 135 -6.86 -16.05 -21.05
N ASP A 136 -5.82 -15.23 -21.00
CA ASP A 136 -4.43 -15.63 -20.75
C ASP A 136 -3.71 -14.48 -20.01
N LEU A 137 -3.36 -14.72 -18.74
CA LEU A 137 -2.67 -13.73 -17.91
C LEU A 137 -1.24 -13.49 -18.42
N LEU A 138 -0.58 -14.53 -18.93
CA LEU A 138 0.77 -14.41 -19.47
C LEU A 138 0.81 -13.49 -20.69
N GLU A 139 -0.16 -13.60 -21.59
CA GLU A 139 -0.31 -12.68 -22.73
C GLU A 139 -0.57 -11.24 -22.22
N ALA A 140 -1.47 -11.06 -21.29
CA ALA A 140 -1.81 -9.74 -20.74
C ALA A 140 -0.61 -9.04 -20.11
N VAL A 141 0.21 -9.73 -19.29
CA VAL A 141 1.39 -9.15 -18.64
C VAL A 141 2.55 -8.88 -19.61
N GLN A 142 2.52 -9.43 -20.81
CA GLN A 142 3.47 -9.09 -21.88
C GLN A 142 3.11 -7.78 -22.59
N GLN A 143 1.85 -7.37 -22.54
CA GLN A 143 1.36 -6.17 -23.22
C GLN A 143 1.38 -4.92 -22.34
N GLU A 144 1.22 -5.07 -21.03
CA GLU A 144 1.12 -3.94 -20.09
C GLU A 144 2.14 -4.07 -18.95
N PRO A 145 2.76 -2.95 -18.49
CA PRO A 145 3.63 -2.96 -17.33
C PRO A 145 2.89 -3.38 -16.05
N VAL A 146 3.54 -4.19 -15.21
CA VAL A 146 3.01 -4.73 -13.95
C VAL A 146 3.87 -4.25 -12.79
N CYS A 147 3.29 -3.67 -11.75
CA CYS A 147 4.01 -3.23 -10.55
C CYS A 147 3.97 -4.25 -9.41
N LYS A 148 2.99 -5.14 -9.39
CA LYS A 148 2.87 -6.22 -8.40
C LYS A 148 2.22 -7.45 -9.02
N VAL A 149 2.72 -8.64 -8.68
CA VAL A 149 2.02 -9.91 -8.87
C VAL A 149 1.66 -10.44 -7.49
N ALA A 150 0.38 -10.64 -7.23
CA ALA A 150 -0.10 -11.24 -6.00
C ALA A 150 -0.57 -12.67 -6.27
N LEU A 151 -0.18 -13.58 -5.39
CA LEU A 151 -0.41 -15.02 -5.50
C LEU A 151 -1.31 -15.45 -4.36
N PHE A 152 -2.41 -16.03 -4.70
CA PHE A 152 -3.40 -16.53 -3.75
C PHE A 152 -3.26 -18.03 -3.55
N CYS A 153 -3.26 -18.47 -2.29
CA CYS A 153 -3.38 -19.87 -1.91
C CYS A 153 -4.07 -19.96 -0.55
N LYS A 154 -5.32 -20.41 -0.53
CA LYS A 154 -6.17 -20.38 0.65
C LYS A 154 -5.55 -21.08 1.85
N ASN A 155 -5.33 -20.33 2.95
CA ASN A 155 -4.74 -20.77 4.22
C ASN A 155 -3.36 -21.47 4.10
N ALA A 156 -2.66 -21.30 2.97
CA ALA A 156 -1.43 -22.03 2.70
C ALA A 156 -0.36 -21.21 1.92
N ALA A 157 -0.51 -19.89 1.83
CA ALA A 157 0.43 -19.04 1.10
C ALA A 157 1.86 -19.13 1.65
N GLU A 158 2.01 -19.18 2.99
CA GLU A 158 3.32 -19.29 3.65
C GLU A 158 4.03 -20.62 3.36
N THR A 159 3.29 -21.73 3.28
CA THR A 159 3.86 -23.09 3.13
C THR A 159 3.95 -23.54 1.68
N ASN A 160 2.95 -23.19 0.86
CA ASN A 160 2.80 -23.74 -0.50
C ASN A 160 3.23 -22.77 -1.60
N VAL A 161 3.41 -21.47 -1.30
CA VAL A 161 3.79 -20.47 -2.30
C VAL A 161 5.13 -19.83 -1.95
N LEU A 162 5.24 -19.25 -0.75
CA LEU A 162 6.38 -18.43 -0.34
C LEU A 162 7.75 -19.12 -0.54
N PRO A 163 7.97 -20.40 -0.19
CA PRO A 163 9.29 -21.03 -0.35
C PRO A 163 9.73 -21.13 -1.82
N TYR A 164 8.82 -21.47 -2.74
CA TYR A 164 9.12 -21.59 -4.17
C TYR A 164 9.49 -20.24 -4.78
N TYR A 165 8.73 -19.20 -4.44
CA TYR A 165 8.97 -17.85 -4.95
C TYR A 165 10.23 -17.22 -4.35
N ARG A 166 10.53 -17.45 -3.09
CA ARG A 166 11.80 -17.05 -2.49
C ARG A 166 12.98 -17.72 -3.17
N GLN A 167 12.93 -19.03 -3.35
CA GLN A 167 14.00 -19.75 -4.01
C GLN A 167 14.30 -19.22 -5.42
N MET A 168 13.29 -18.76 -6.16
CA MET A 168 13.45 -18.30 -7.54
C MET A 168 13.74 -16.81 -7.66
N PHE A 169 13.24 -15.99 -6.74
CA PHE A 169 13.16 -14.54 -6.94
C PHE A 169 13.76 -13.66 -5.83
N ASP A 170 14.17 -14.19 -4.65
CA ASP A 170 14.62 -13.37 -3.51
C ASP A 170 15.79 -12.40 -3.83
N ASP A 171 16.62 -12.74 -4.81
CA ASP A 171 17.72 -11.91 -5.29
C ASP A 171 17.32 -10.92 -6.42
N LYS A 172 16.09 -11.00 -6.91
CA LYS A 172 15.58 -10.26 -8.09
C LYS A 172 14.36 -9.43 -7.80
N LEU A 173 13.49 -9.92 -6.92
CA LEU A 173 12.22 -9.29 -6.53
C LEU A 173 12.07 -9.30 -5.01
N GLN A 174 11.30 -8.37 -4.51
CA GLN A 174 10.81 -8.43 -3.13
C GLN A 174 9.66 -9.44 -3.06
N VAL A 175 9.85 -10.52 -2.30
CA VAL A 175 8.86 -11.58 -2.07
C VAL A 175 8.37 -11.45 -0.64
N ALA A 176 7.11 -11.06 -0.45
CA ALA A 176 6.53 -10.76 0.84
C ALA A 176 5.26 -11.57 1.11
N LEU A 177 5.15 -12.15 2.30
CA LEU A 177 3.89 -12.73 2.77
C LEU A 177 2.92 -11.58 3.13
N SER A 178 1.75 -11.58 2.53
CA SER A 178 0.70 -10.56 2.67
C SER A 178 -0.55 -11.16 3.33
N GLY A 179 -0.39 -11.66 4.55
CA GLY A 179 -1.43 -12.37 5.28
C GLY A 179 -1.38 -13.89 5.10
N ALA A 180 -2.45 -14.59 5.49
CA ALA A 180 -2.49 -16.06 5.47
C ALA A 180 -2.61 -16.64 4.05
N ASP A 181 -3.23 -15.91 3.15
CA ASP A 181 -3.67 -16.40 1.83
C ASP A 181 -2.86 -15.82 0.67
N TRP A 182 -1.96 -14.84 0.89
CA TRP A 182 -1.35 -14.06 -0.18
C TRP A 182 0.17 -13.97 -0.06
N VAL A 183 0.85 -14.07 -1.21
CA VAL A 183 2.27 -13.69 -1.38
C VAL A 183 2.33 -12.62 -2.46
N ASP A 184 2.97 -11.48 -2.16
CA ASP A 184 3.18 -10.38 -3.09
C ASP A 184 4.61 -10.38 -3.64
N LEU A 185 4.73 -10.22 -4.96
CA LEU A 185 6.00 -9.96 -5.64
C LEU A 185 6.00 -8.53 -6.16
N MET A 186 7.09 -7.82 -5.86
CA MET A 186 7.29 -6.43 -6.25
C MET A 186 8.74 -6.20 -6.66
N ARG A 187 9.03 -5.06 -7.27
CA ARG A 187 10.41 -4.65 -7.56
C ARG A 187 11.23 -4.53 -6.27
N LEU A 188 12.50 -4.97 -6.30
CA LEU A 188 13.42 -4.77 -5.17
C LEU A 188 13.57 -3.30 -4.79
N GLY A 189 13.64 -3.06 -3.49
CA GLY A 189 13.84 -1.73 -2.93
C GLY A 189 12.59 -0.86 -2.87
N LEU A 190 11.42 -1.36 -3.31
CA LEU A 190 10.16 -0.65 -3.10
C LEU A 190 9.76 -0.68 -1.63
N SER A 191 9.26 0.45 -1.17
CA SER A 191 8.64 0.59 0.14
C SER A 191 7.77 1.84 0.18
N LYS A 192 6.89 1.93 1.16
CA LYS A 192 6.13 3.15 1.44
C LYS A 192 7.07 4.36 1.69
N GLY A 193 8.26 4.13 2.25
CA GLY A 193 9.26 5.17 2.48
C GLY A 193 9.87 5.73 1.20
N VAL A 194 10.18 4.88 0.23
CA VAL A 194 10.64 5.31 -1.11
C VAL A 194 9.55 6.13 -1.80
N ALA A 195 8.30 5.72 -1.70
CA ALA A 195 7.16 6.45 -2.26
C ALA A 195 6.97 7.84 -1.64
N VAL A 196 7.28 8.02 -0.34
CA VAL A 196 7.32 9.37 0.28
C VAL A 196 8.37 10.24 -0.40
N GLY A 197 9.53 9.70 -0.77
CA GLY A 197 10.55 10.42 -1.55
C GLY A 197 10.00 10.92 -2.88
N VAL A 198 9.30 10.07 -3.63
CA VAL A 198 8.62 10.45 -4.88
C VAL A 198 7.61 11.58 -4.66
N MET A 199 6.83 11.51 -3.57
CA MET A 199 5.89 12.60 -3.22
C MET A 199 6.62 13.89 -2.84
N CYS A 200 7.75 13.80 -2.14
CA CYS A 200 8.57 14.97 -1.82
C CYS A 200 9.06 15.69 -3.08
N ASP A 201 9.54 14.94 -4.06
CA ASP A 201 10.00 15.49 -5.34
C ASP A 201 8.84 16.14 -6.10
N ASN A 202 7.69 15.48 -6.16
CA ASN A 202 6.49 16.02 -6.82
C ASN A 202 5.97 17.31 -6.18
N LEU A 203 6.02 17.41 -4.85
CA LEU A 203 5.56 18.57 -4.10
C LEU A 203 6.65 19.65 -3.89
N HIS A 204 7.88 19.41 -4.34
CA HIS A 204 9.04 20.28 -4.10
C HIS A 204 9.28 20.56 -2.61
N ILE A 205 9.17 19.52 -1.77
CA ILE A 205 9.38 19.59 -0.32
C ILE A 205 10.51 18.65 0.11
N THR A 206 10.92 18.75 1.36
CA THR A 206 11.93 17.85 1.93
C THR A 206 11.30 16.83 2.90
N PRO A 207 11.93 15.67 3.12
CA PRO A 207 11.50 14.70 4.13
C PRO A 207 11.29 15.30 5.53
N ALA A 208 12.05 16.34 5.89
CA ALA A 208 11.88 17.06 7.15
C ALA A 208 10.52 17.76 7.30
N GLN A 209 9.82 18.01 6.19
CA GLN A 209 8.47 18.59 6.15
C GLN A 209 7.37 17.53 6.07
N CYS A 210 7.73 16.26 6.24
CA CYS A 210 6.80 15.13 6.20
C CYS A 210 6.57 14.57 7.59
N MET A 211 5.33 14.11 7.82
CA MET A 211 4.89 13.37 9.00
C MET A 211 4.36 12.00 8.56
N ALA A 212 4.64 10.95 9.33
CA ALA A 212 4.12 9.62 9.02
C ALA A 212 3.63 8.86 10.24
N PHE A 213 2.64 7.97 9.99
CA PHE A 213 2.04 7.09 10.98
C PHE A 213 2.06 5.64 10.49
N GLY A 214 2.30 4.70 11.41
CA GLY A 214 2.31 3.27 11.10
C GLY A 214 2.16 2.41 12.35
N ASP A 215 1.85 1.13 12.17
CA ASP A 215 1.67 0.18 13.26
C ASP A 215 2.45 -1.13 13.12
N TYR A 216 2.88 -1.50 11.91
CA TYR A 216 3.54 -2.78 11.69
C TYR A 216 4.90 -2.68 10.99
N LEU A 217 5.58 -3.81 10.83
CA LEU A 217 6.98 -3.85 10.38
C LEU A 217 7.19 -3.40 8.93
N ASN A 218 6.17 -3.44 8.08
CA ASN A 218 6.19 -2.89 6.72
C ASN A 218 6.18 -1.35 6.68
N ASP A 219 5.98 -0.68 7.85
CA ASP A 219 6.03 0.78 7.97
C ASP A 219 7.40 1.30 8.48
N VAL A 220 8.37 0.41 8.71
CA VAL A 220 9.70 0.81 9.20
C VAL A 220 10.34 1.84 8.28
N GLU A 221 10.36 1.59 6.96
CA GLU A 221 10.93 2.50 5.97
C GLU A 221 10.10 3.78 5.83
N LEU A 222 8.77 3.69 5.97
CA LEU A 222 7.88 4.86 6.01
C LEU A 222 8.25 5.79 7.16
N LEU A 223 8.36 5.25 8.39
CA LEU A 223 8.68 6.07 9.57
C LEU A 223 10.11 6.63 9.55
N ARG A 224 11.05 5.93 8.93
CA ARG A 224 12.44 6.40 8.76
C ARG A 224 12.59 7.48 7.70
N SER A 225 11.69 7.54 6.72
CA SER A 225 11.78 8.45 5.59
C SER A 225 11.30 9.87 5.87
N VAL A 226 10.78 10.17 7.09
CA VAL A 226 10.13 11.45 7.39
C VAL A 226 10.77 12.20 8.55
N GLY A 227 10.50 13.51 8.60
CA GLY A 227 10.96 14.37 9.70
C GLY A 227 10.24 14.09 11.02
N GLU A 228 8.94 13.80 10.98
CA GLU A 228 8.11 13.50 12.17
C GLU A 228 7.45 12.13 11.99
N SER A 229 7.77 11.17 12.85
CA SER A 229 7.26 9.79 12.74
C SER A 229 6.59 9.32 14.03
N TYR A 230 5.43 8.69 13.87
CA TYR A 230 4.57 8.24 14.95
C TYR A 230 4.24 6.76 14.78
N ALA A 231 4.58 5.95 15.79
CA ALA A 231 4.05 4.60 15.93
C ALA A 231 2.74 4.67 16.72
N MET A 232 1.74 3.90 16.28
CA MET A 232 0.49 3.76 17.01
C MET A 232 0.71 3.07 18.38
N ALA A 233 -0.12 3.34 19.38
CA ALA A 233 -0.03 2.63 20.68
C ALA A 233 -0.21 1.11 20.54
N ASN A 234 -1.03 0.66 19.57
CA ASN A 234 -1.20 -0.74 19.20
C ASN A 234 -0.09 -1.29 18.29
N ALA A 235 0.93 -0.49 17.94
CA ALA A 235 1.98 -0.90 17.02
C ALA A 235 2.89 -2.00 17.59
N HIS A 236 3.49 -2.75 16.68
CA HIS A 236 4.53 -3.72 16.99
C HIS A 236 5.72 -3.05 17.73
N GLU A 237 6.24 -3.68 18.81
CA GLU A 237 7.27 -3.11 19.68
C GLU A 237 8.56 -2.70 18.95
N ARG A 238 8.94 -3.41 17.89
CA ARG A 238 10.09 -3.04 17.05
C ARG A 238 9.84 -1.76 16.26
N LEU A 239 8.61 -1.49 15.84
CA LEU A 239 8.26 -0.24 15.14
C LEU A 239 8.27 0.96 16.12
N LYS A 240 7.75 0.78 17.35
CA LYS A 240 7.81 1.83 18.39
C LYS A 240 9.24 2.28 18.68
N LYS A 241 10.23 1.39 18.54
CA LYS A 241 11.66 1.75 18.71
C LYS A 241 12.25 2.53 17.52
N VAL A 242 11.61 2.49 16.37
CA VAL A 242 12.03 3.21 15.16
C VAL A 242 11.42 4.62 15.11
N ALA A 243 10.16 4.73 15.54
CA ALA A 243 9.42 5.99 15.54
C ALA A 243 10.02 7.00 16.52
N LYS A 244 9.92 8.28 16.20
CA LYS A 244 10.29 9.38 17.12
C LYS A 244 9.30 9.53 18.27
N HIS A 245 8.02 9.20 18.00
CA HIS A 245 6.92 9.37 18.95
C HIS A 245 5.99 8.15 18.92
N VAL A 246 5.25 7.99 20.03
CA VAL A 246 4.12 7.07 20.10
C VAL A 246 2.85 7.90 20.25
N CYS A 247 1.84 7.63 19.44
CA CYS A 247 0.54 8.28 19.48
C CYS A 247 -0.55 7.33 20.00
N PRO A 248 -1.77 7.80 20.30
CA PRO A 248 -2.88 6.94 20.71
C PRO A 248 -3.16 5.86 19.67
N SER A 249 -3.88 4.80 20.06
CA SER A 249 -4.22 3.67 19.18
C SER A 249 -5.15 4.09 18.04
N ASN A 250 -5.24 3.23 17.04
CA ASN A 250 -6.18 3.40 15.92
C ASN A 250 -7.66 3.46 16.39
N ASP A 251 -8.03 2.71 17.43
CA ASP A 251 -9.39 2.72 18.00
C ASP A 251 -9.69 3.99 18.83
N GLU A 252 -8.67 4.79 19.11
CA GLU A 252 -8.77 6.09 19.79
C GLU A 252 -8.66 7.27 18.82
N ASP A 253 -8.82 7.06 17.51
CA ASP A 253 -8.60 8.05 16.44
C ASP A 253 -7.19 8.69 16.49
N GLY A 254 -6.16 7.90 16.85
CA GLY A 254 -4.82 8.37 17.19
C GLY A 254 -4.18 9.24 16.12
N VAL A 255 -4.32 8.89 14.83
CA VAL A 255 -3.81 9.69 13.71
C VAL A 255 -4.45 11.09 13.70
N CYS A 256 -5.78 11.18 13.70
CA CYS A 256 -6.50 12.45 13.64
C CYS A 256 -6.24 13.33 14.86
N ARG A 257 -6.24 12.73 16.07
CA ARG A 257 -5.94 13.44 17.32
C ARG A 257 -4.53 14.01 17.33
N THR A 258 -3.55 13.23 16.86
CA THR A 258 -2.15 13.68 16.82
C THR A 258 -1.96 14.80 15.81
N ILE A 259 -2.55 14.68 14.60
CA ILE A 259 -2.51 15.74 13.59
C ILE A 259 -3.08 17.05 14.15
N ARG A 260 -4.27 16.99 14.76
CA ARG A 260 -4.90 18.20 15.36
C ARG A 260 -4.01 18.85 16.40
N ASN A 261 -3.43 18.05 17.30
CA ASN A 261 -2.57 18.55 18.36
C ASN A 261 -1.28 19.18 17.82
N VAL A 262 -0.60 18.52 16.87
CA VAL A 262 0.71 18.98 16.35
C VAL A 262 0.56 20.22 15.48
N LEU A 263 -0.51 20.27 14.66
CA LEU A 263 -0.73 21.39 13.75
C LEU A 263 -1.63 22.49 14.32
N ALA A 264 -2.15 22.31 15.51
CA ALA A 264 -3.09 23.23 16.18
C ALA A 264 -4.32 23.54 15.29
N VAL A 265 -4.91 22.50 14.68
CA VAL A 265 -6.10 22.58 13.83
C VAL A 265 -7.29 21.85 14.47
N GLU A 266 -8.52 22.30 14.17
CA GLU A 266 -9.78 21.71 14.66
C GLU A 266 -10.28 20.53 13.80
#